data_ef86acc9e885279e9252489165d12519
#
_entry.id   ef86acc9e885279e9252489165d12519
#
_cell.length_a   1.000
_cell.length_b   1.000
_cell.length_c   1.000
_cell.angle_alpha   90.00
_cell.angle_beta   90.00
_cell.angle_gamma   90.00
#
_symmetry.space_group_name_H-M   'P 1'
#
loop_
_entity.id
_entity.type
_entity.pdbx_description
1 polymer ?
#
loop_
_entity_poly.entity_id
_entity_poly.type
_entity_poly.pdbx_seq_one_letter_code
_entity_poly.pdbx_strand_id
1 'polypeptide(L)'
;MVDATFAVRASELELEPEPLDPAQIVAGSPATSGSVLSESTDGRIVRGVWRCTTGTVTDVEQDELFVVIEGRATIEVAGGPVLEVEPGSVCVLERGARTTWTVHEPLLKAYQITGHD
;
A
#
# COMPACT_ATOMS: atom_id res chain seq x y z
N MET A 1 -4.59 -22.67 -14.79
CA MET A 1 -5.94 -22.40 -14.32
C MET A 1 -6.40 -21.04 -14.78
N VAL A 2 -7.52 -21.00 -15.46
CA VAL A 2 -8.05 -19.74 -15.97
C VAL A 2 -8.51 -18.78 -14.87
N ASP A 3 -8.91 -19.30 -13.70
CA ASP A 3 -9.32 -18.49 -12.55
C ASP A 3 -8.18 -17.71 -11.92
N ALA A 4 -6.92 -18.00 -12.28
CA ALA A 4 -5.77 -17.22 -11.88
C ALA A 4 -5.50 -16.04 -12.83
N THR A 5 -6.32 -15.91 -13.88
CA THR A 5 -6.18 -14.86 -14.89
C THR A 5 -7.48 -14.07 -14.95
N PHE A 6 -7.42 -12.82 -14.50
CA PHE A 6 -8.62 -11.99 -14.39
C PHE A 6 -8.26 -10.51 -14.41
N ALA A 7 -9.27 -9.68 -14.52
CA ALA A 7 -9.13 -8.22 -14.36
C ALA A 7 -10.26 -7.72 -13.47
N VAL A 8 -9.95 -6.75 -12.63
CA VAL A 8 -10.92 -6.10 -11.76
C VAL A 8 -10.71 -4.60 -11.81
N ARG A 9 -11.73 -3.84 -11.42
CA ARG A 9 -11.60 -2.40 -11.18
C ARG A 9 -11.28 -2.20 -9.71
N ALA A 10 -10.11 -1.63 -9.43
CA ALA A 10 -9.64 -1.43 -8.05
C ALA A 10 -10.66 -0.63 -7.22
N SER A 11 -11.27 0.42 -7.81
CA SER A 11 -12.23 1.29 -7.12
C SER A 11 -13.57 0.62 -6.81
N GLU A 12 -13.85 -0.53 -7.42
CA GLU A 12 -15.10 -1.27 -7.23
C GLU A 12 -14.95 -2.50 -6.32
N LEU A 13 -13.74 -2.76 -5.85
CA LEU A 13 -13.49 -3.91 -4.97
C LEU A 13 -14.06 -3.66 -3.58
N GLU A 14 -14.61 -4.71 -2.99
CA GLU A 14 -15.01 -4.71 -1.60
C GLU A 14 -13.75 -5.02 -0.78
N LEU A 15 -13.33 -4.05 0.05
CA LEU A 15 -12.11 -4.16 0.84
C LEU A 15 -12.44 -4.57 2.27
N GLU A 16 -11.65 -5.49 2.80
CA GLU A 16 -11.78 -5.94 4.17
C GLU A 16 -10.89 -5.10 5.09
N PRO A 17 -11.33 -4.79 6.33
CA PRO A 17 -10.48 -4.08 7.27
C PRO A 17 -9.17 -4.83 7.52
N GLU A 18 -8.06 -4.10 7.46
CA GLU A 18 -6.72 -4.61 7.78
C GLU A 18 -6.09 -3.63 8.77
N PRO A 19 -6.49 -3.68 10.06
CA PRO A 19 -6.05 -2.70 11.04
C PRO A 19 -4.54 -2.66 11.19
N LEU A 20 -4.00 -1.45 11.27
CA LEU A 20 -2.60 -1.23 11.59
C LEU A 20 -2.36 -1.49 13.07
N ASP A 21 -1.13 -1.82 13.41
CA ASP A 21 -0.69 -1.79 14.81
C ASP A 21 -0.86 -0.33 15.28
N PRO A 22 -1.53 -0.09 16.41
CA PRO A 22 -1.71 1.28 16.93
C PRO A 22 -0.41 2.06 17.06
N ALA A 23 0.73 1.38 17.30
CA ALA A 23 2.03 2.02 17.38
C ALA A 23 2.48 2.65 16.07
N GLN A 24 1.89 2.26 14.94
CA GLN A 24 2.21 2.84 13.62
C GLN A 24 1.46 4.14 13.37
N ILE A 25 0.44 4.46 14.15
CA ILE A 25 -0.38 5.65 13.94
C ILE A 25 0.26 6.83 14.66
N VAL A 26 0.68 7.84 13.89
CA VAL A 26 1.34 9.04 14.42
C VAL A 26 0.34 10.17 14.63
N ALA A 27 -0.61 10.34 13.72
CA ALA A 27 -1.59 11.41 13.79
C ALA A 27 -2.88 11.01 13.09
N GLY A 28 -3.99 11.53 13.60
CA GLY A 28 -5.32 11.28 13.04
C GLY A 28 -5.85 9.91 13.45
N SER A 29 -6.83 9.42 12.70
CA SER A 29 -7.45 8.12 12.91
C SER A 29 -7.53 7.38 11.58
N PRO A 30 -6.40 7.12 10.91
CA PRO A 30 -6.42 6.45 9.61
C PRO A 30 -6.92 5.02 9.77
N ALA A 31 -7.77 4.61 8.83
CA ALA A 31 -8.28 3.25 8.74
C ALA A 31 -7.74 2.61 7.47
N THR A 32 -7.26 1.38 7.59
CA THR A 32 -6.70 0.63 6.49
C THR A 32 -7.58 -0.57 6.14
N SER A 33 -7.63 -0.86 4.85
CA SER A 33 -8.40 -1.98 4.32
C SER A 33 -7.73 -2.48 3.04
N GLY A 34 -8.04 -3.70 2.65
CA GLY A 34 -7.42 -4.24 1.45
C GLY A 34 -8.07 -5.52 0.95
N SER A 35 -7.56 -5.97 -0.17
CA SER A 35 -7.95 -7.23 -0.78
C SER A 35 -6.74 -7.83 -1.48
N VAL A 36 -6.37 -9.05 -1.12
CA VAL A 36 -5.32 -9.78 -1.83
C VAL A 36 -5.95 -10.40 -3.07
N LEU A 37 -5.41 -10.08 -4.23
CA LEU A 37 -5.90 -10.56 -5.51
C LEU A 37 -5.22 -11.85 -5.95
N SER A 38 -3.92 -11.96 -5.69
CA SER A 38 -3.17 -13.16 -6.04
C SER A 38 -1.94 -13.31 -5.15
N GLU A 39 -1.48 -14.54 -5.05
CA GLU A 39 -0.32 -14.88 -4.26
C GLU A 39 0.45 -15.97 -4.98
N SER A 40 1.79 -15.85 -5.03
CA SER A 40 2.61 -16.90 -5.64
C SER A 40 2.54 -18.17 -4.84
N THR A 41 2.88 -19.31 -5.47
CA THR A 41 2.82 -20.62 -4.84
C THR A 41 3.64 -20.70 -3.55
N ASP A 42 4.79 -20.02 -3.51
CA ASP A 42 5.66 -19.98 -2.35
C ASP A 42 5.29 -18.85 -1.35
N GLY A 43 4.23 -18.08 -1.65
CA GLY A 43 3.76 -17.00 -0.79
C GLY A 43 4.62 -15.74 -0.79
N ARG A 44 5.68 -15.70 -1.61
CA ARG A 44 6.62 -14.58 -1.59
C ARG A 44 6.13 -13.34 -2.33
N ILE A 45 5.32 -13.53 -3.36
CA ILE A 45 4.78 -12.42 -4.16
C ILE A 45 3.30 -12.30 -3.87
N VAL A 46 2.92 -11.15 -3.36
CA VAL A 46 1.52 -10.84 -3.05
C VAL A 46 1.11 -9.64 -3.89
N ARG A 47 -0.01 -9.75 -4.58
CA ARG A 47 -0.59 -8.67 -5.38
C ARG A 47 -1.95 -8.36 -4.85
N GLY A 48 -2.23 -7.07 -4.67
CA GLY A 48 -3.52 -6.70 -4.10
C GLY A 48 -3.81 -5.22 -4.25
N VAL A 49 -4.84 -4.80 -3.52
CA VAL A 49 -5.30 -3.41 -3.45
C VAL A 49 -5.39 -3.03 -1.98
N TRP A 50 -4.99 -1.81 -1.67
CA TRP A 50 -4.95 -1.31 -0.30
C TRP A 50 -5.46 0.12 -0.25
N ARG A 51 -6.24 0.42 0.79
CA ARG A 51 -6.79 1.75 1.04
C ARG A 51 -6.36 2.22 2.43
N CYS A 52 -6.03 3.51 2.51
CA CYS A 52 -5.76 4.16 3.79
C CYS A 52 -6.48 5.51 3.80
N THR A 53 -7.26 5.76 4.83
CA THR A 53 -7.92 7.05 5.00
C THR A 53 -6.93 8.07 5.55
N THR A 54 -7.35 9.35 5.65
CA THR A 54 -6.45 10.44 6.04
C THR A 54 -5.85 10.26 7.43
N GLY A 55 -4.58 10.61 7.54
CA GLY A 55 -3.81 10.50 8.77
C GLY A 55 -2.34 10.27 8.47
N THR A 56 -1.55 10.07 9.52
CA THR A 56 -0.11 9.83 9.39
C THR A 56 0.24 8.50 10.03
N VAL A 57 0.92 7.66 9.27
CA VAL A 57 1.33 6.31 9.71
C VAL A 57 2.80 6.06 9.38
N THR A 58 3.42 5.17 10.14
CA THR A 58 4.80 4.73 9.88
C THR A 58 4.81 3.28 9.46
N ASP A 59 5.86 2.89 8.74
CA ASP A 59 6.05 1.52 8.34
C ASP A 59 7.54 1.20 8.16
N VAL A 60 7.86 -0.09 8.17
CA VAL A 60 9.13 -0.62 7.70
C VAL A 60 8.77 -1.47 6.48
N GLU A 61 9.26 -1.06 5.33
CA GLU A 61 8.77 -1.59 4.06
C GLU A 61 9.33 -2.94 3.69
N GLN A 62 8.58 -3.66 2.86
CA GLN A 62 9.06 -4.76 2.05
C GLN A 62 9.44 -4.19 0.69
N ASP A 63 9.99 -5.03 -0.20
CA ASP A 63 10.14 -4.62 -1.60
C ASP A 63 8.74 -4.50 -2.19
N GLU A 64 8.39 -3.33 -2.63
CA GLU A 64 7.05 -3.05 -3.12
C GLU A 64 7.08 -2.18 -4.37
N LEU A 65 6.22 -2.51 -5.33
CA LEU A 65 5.86 -1.61 -6.41
C LEU A 65 4.37 -1.34 -6.31
N PHE A 66 3.96 -0.06 -6.35
CA PHE A 66 2.54 0.24 -6.36
C PHE A 66 2.20 1.38 -7.31
N VAL A 67 0.94 1.42 -7.72
CA VAL A 67 0.36 2.48 -8.53
C VAL A 67 -0.78 3.09 -7.75
N VAL A 68 -0.80 4.42 -7.64
CA VAL A 68 -1.90 5.12 -6.98
C VAL A 68 -3.09 5.23 -7.94
N ILE A 69 -4.25 4.81 -7.48
CA ILE A 69 -5.51 4.85 -8.22
C ILE A 69 -6.31 6.09 -7.81
N GLU A 70 -6.40 6.36 -6.50
CA GLU A 70 -7.13 7.49 -5.92
C GLU A 70 -6.34 8.07 -4.77
N GLY A 71 -6.55 9.37 -4.50
CA GLY A 71 -6.01 10.02 -3.33
C GLY A 71 -4.60 10.55 -3.50
N ARG A 72 -4.07 11.16 -2.42
CA ARG A 72 -2.73 11.76 -2.41
C ARG A 72 -2.05 11.49 -1.07
N ALA A 73 -0.77 11.30 -1.10
CA ALA A 73 0.03 11.12 0.11
C ALA A 73 1.46 11.64 -0.09
N THR A 74 2.09 11.99 1.03
CA THR A 74 3.50 12.29 1.10
C THR A 74 4.17 11.14 1.85
N ILE A 75 5.22 10.56 1.27
CA ILE A 75 5.96 9.47 1.89
C ILE A 75 7.37 9.98 2.18
N GLU A 76 7.71 10.11 3.45
CA GLU A 76 9.05 10.49 3.87
C GLU A 76 9.85 9.23 4.15
N VAL A 77 10.94 9.05 3.43
CA VAL A 77 11.83 7.91 3.60
C VAL A 77 12.98 8.34 4.50
N ALA A 78 13.17 7.69 5.64
CA ALA A 78 14.23 8.05 6.58
C ALA A 78 15.59 7.91 5.92
N GLY A 79 16.35 9.02 5.94
CA GLY A 79 17.68 9.05 5.29
C GLY A 79 17.62 9.10 3.76
N GLY A 80 16.43 9.26 3.19
CA GLY A 80 16.21 9.22 1.75
C GLY A 80 15.29 10.34 1.26
N PRO A 81 14.64 10.13 0.12
CA PRO A 81 13.82 11.16 -0.50
C PRO A 81 12.47 11.35 0.21
N VAL A 82 11.82 12.47 -0.12
CA VAL A 82 10.40 12.68 0.17
C VAL A 82 9.65 12.45 -1.13
N LEU A 83 8.69 11.55 -1.11
CA LEU A 83 7.94 11.16 -2.29
C LEU A 83 6.52 11.73 -2.22
N GLU A 84 6.10 12.41 -3.29
CA GLU A 84 4.73 12.87 -3.44
C GLU A 84 4.03 11.94 -4.41
N VAL A 85 2.93 11.33 -3.98
CA VAL A 85 2.19 10.38 -4.83
C VAL A 85 0.74 10.82 -5.00
N GLU A 86 0.23 10.63 -6.21
CA GLU A 86 -1.12 11.00 -6.63
C GLU A 86 -1.59 10.01 -7.69
N PRO A 87 -2.86 10.07 -8.15
CA PRO A 87 -3.34 9.13 -9.16
C PRO A 87 -2.43 9.08 -10.38
N GLY A 88 -2.00 7.87 -10.73
CA GLY A 88 -1.06 7.62 -11.82
C GLY A 88 0.40 7.55 -11.38
N SER A 89 0.73 7.92 -10.15
CA SER A 89 2.09 7.75 -9.64
C SER A 89 2.43 6.27 -9.52
N VAL A 90 3.62 5.92 -9.98
CA VAL A 90 4.21 4.58 -9.79
C VAL A 90 5.33 4.74 -8.77
N CYS A 91 5.30 3.99 -7.70
CA CYS A 91 6.25 4.10 -6.61
C CYS A 91 6.94 2.77 -6.35
N VAL A 92 8.23 2.84 -6.09
CA VAL A 92 9.03 1.66 -5.70
C VAL A 92 9.58 1.92 -4.32
N LEU A 93 9.33 0.99 -3.40
CA LEU A 93 9.87 1.02 -2.04
C LEU A 93 10.81 -0.17 -1.87
N GLU A 94 11.91 0.07 -1.21
CA GLU A 94 12.93 -0.94 -0.98
C GLU A 94 12.76 -1.56 0.40
N ARG A 95 12.97 -2.86 0.50
CA ARG A 95 12.92 -3.60 1.76
C ARG A 95 13.79 -2.94 2.82
N GLY A 96 13.23 -2.77 4.00
CA GLY A 96 13.92 -2.19 5.16
C GLY A 96 13.81 -0.67 5.24
N ALA A 97 13.28 0.00 4.21
CA ALA A 97 13.08 1.43 4.25
C ALA A 97 12.09 1.79 5.36
N ARG A 98 12.45 2.77 6.18
CA ARG A 98 11.56 3.27 7.23
C ARG A 98 10.85 4.48 6.67
N THR A 99 9.53 4.42 6.66
CA THR A 99 8.71 5.45 6.00
C THR A 99 7.70 6.05 6.95
N THR A 100 7.35 7.31 6.66
CA THR A 100 6.24 8.00 7.30
C THR A 100 5.32 8.47 6.18
N TRP A 101 4.08 7.99 6.21
CA TRP A 101 3.06 8.30 5.20
C TRP A 101 2.08 9.30 5.78
N THR A 102 2.00 10.47 5.16
CA THR A 102 0.94 11.43 5.47
C THR A 102 -0.07 11.36 4.34
N VAL A 103 -1.20 10.77 4.63
CA VAL A 103 -2.29 10.61 3.65
C VAL A 103 -3.16 11.85 3.72
N HIS A 104 -3.13 12.64 2.64
CA HIS A 104 -3.88 13.92 2.54
C HIS A 104 -5.31 13.69 2.08
N GLU A 105 -5.50 12.76 1.17
CA GLU A 105 -6.81 12.33 0.66
C GLU A 105 -6.82 10.82 0.68
N PRO A 106 -7.95 10.16 0.99
CA PRO A 106 -8.00 8.71 1.08
C PRO A 106 -7.30 8.06 -0.10
N LEU A 107 -6.29 7.25 0.22
CA LEU A 107 -5.39 6.68 -0.77
C LEU A 107 -5.84 5.28 -1.13
N LEU A 108 -5.94 5.00 -2.43
CA LEU A 108 -6.17 3.66 -2.96
C LEU A 108 -5.02 3.33 -3.88
N LYS A 109 -4.35 2.22 -3.63
CA LYS A 109 -3.23 1.76 -4.47
C LYS A 109 -3.39 0.30 -4.86
N ALA A 110 -2.87 -0.04 -6.04
CA ALA A 110 -2.68 -1.42 -6.48
C ALA A 110 -1.20 -1.73 -6.30
N TYR A 111 -0.88 -2.85 -5.68
CA TYR A 111 0.49 -3.14 -5.26
C TYR A 111 0.94 -4.56 -5.60
N GLN A 112 2.25 -4.71 -5.69
CA GLN A 112 2.92 -5.99 -5.66
C GLN A 112 4.01 -5.92 -4.60
N ILE A 113 3.97 -6.83 -3.64
CA ILE A 113 4.96 -6.94 -2.58
C ILE A 113 5.71 -8.23 -2.76
N THR A 114 7.04 -8.16 -2.66
CA THR A 114 7.91 -9.33 -2.66
C THR A 114 8.46 -9.51 -1.24
N GLY A 115 8.06 -10.59 -0.60
CA GLY A 115 8.57 -10.93 0.72
C GLY A 115 9.88 -11.69 0.65
N HIS A 116 10.63 -11.65 1.73
CA HIS A 116 11.90 -12.36 1.89
C HIS A 116 11.88 -13.19 3.17
N ASP A 117 12.50 -14.31 3.11
CA ASP A 117 12.63 -15.19 4.28
C ASP A 117 13.69 -14.68 5.24
#